data_1b451873573eac13a9c95aa52531d761
#
_entry.id   1b451873573eac13a9c95aa52531d761
#
_cell.length_a   1.000
_cell.length_b   1.000
_cell.length_c   1.000
_cell.angle_alpha   90.00
_cell.angle_beta   90.00
_cell.angle_gamma   90.00
#
_symmetry.space_group_name_H-M   'P 1'
#
loop_
_entity.id
_entity.type
_entity.pdbx_description
1 polymer ?
#
loop_
_entity_poly.entity_id
_entity_poly.type
_entity_poly.pdbx_seq_one_letter_code
_entity_poly.pdbx_strand_id
1 'polypeptide(L)'
;EIMRFQIERTVEEHLKKELKQYKQGIKVLSLFFIDRVANYRYYDDNGNPQKGKIAQWFEEVYLKYINKSQFKELKEIFHKEEKINFDKTHNGYFSQDKKGRLKDTKGESEDDLDTYGLIMKDKERLLDTGNPLRFIFSHSALREGWDNPNVFQICTLSEAKSDIKKRQEIGRGLRLAVNQDGNRLYDRNINKLTVVANESYETFAKQLQTEIEQDCGVNFEGRIKNKRERVSIKYRKGFEADPKFLEIWKKIRHKTCYSVEYSTDILIEKSSRIIDNLPQTSPPSLRSTKVSIQMKKEGLETNLLNEKREVYDK
;
A
#
# COMPACT_ATOMS: atom_id res chain seq x y z
N GLU A 1 -22.51 -3.27 10.29
CA GLU A 1 -22.25 -4.48 9.47
C GLU A 1 -21.19 -4.23 8.39
N ILE A 2 -21.30 -3.14 7.58
CA ILE A 2 -20.35 -2.84 6.50
C ILE A 2 -18.92 -2.71 7.00
N MET A 3 -18.66 -1.90 8.04
CA MET A 3 -17.32 -1.74 8.61
C MET A 3 -16.72 -3.07 9.09
N ARG A 4 -17.52 -3.92 9.74
CA ARG A 4 -17.07 -5.24 10.18
C ARG A 4 -16.69 -6.12 9.01
N PHE A 5 -17.45 -6.09 7.93
CA PHE A 5 -17.12 -6.80 6.70
C PHE A 5 -15.83 -6.25 6.04
N GLN A 6 -15.62 -4.92 6.04
CA GLN A 6 -14.39 -4.33 5.54
C GLN A 6 -13.16 -4.78 6.36
N ILE A 7 -13.29 -4.82 7.70
CA ILE A 7 -12.25 -5.35 8.59
C ILE A 7 -11.96 -6.82 8.25
N GLU A 8 -13.02 -7.64 8.11
CA GLU A 8 -12.90 -9.06 7.77
C GLU A 8 -12.14 -9.27 6.46
N ARG A 9 -12.48 -8.50 5.43
CA ARG A 9 -11.79 -8.56 4.14
C ARG A 9 -10.33 -8.12 4.23
N THR A 10 -10.05 -7.06 4.97
CA THR A 10 -8.69 -6.56 5.12
C THR A 10 -7.81 -7.57 5.84
N VAL A 11 -8.31 -8.17 6.93
CA VAL A 11 -7.57 -9.20 7.67
C VAL A 11 -7.32 -10.43 6.80
N GLU A 12 -8.34 -10.90 6.07
CA GLU A 12 -8.20 -12.05 5.16
C GLU A 12 -7.14 -11.80 4.08
N GLU A 13 -7.19 -10.66 3.40
CA GLU A 13 -6.23 -10.32 2.35
C GLU A 13 -4.83 -10.05 2.90
N HIS A 14 -4.73 -9.50 4.11
CA HIS A 14 -3.46 -9.35 4.81
C HIS A 14 -2.78 -10.70 5.05
N LEU A 15 -3.47 -11.61 5.70
CA LEU A 15 -2.92 -12.93 6.03
C LEU A 15 -2.56 -13.73 4.76
N LYS A 16 -3.36 -13.65 3.70
CA LYS A 16 -3.03 -14.27 2.41
C LYS A 16 -1.76 -13.68 1.80
N LYS A 17 -1.60 -12.37 1.87
CA LYS A 17 -0.43 -11.69 1.34
C LYS A 17 0.80 -11.98 2.18
N GLU A 18 0.67 -11.94 3.50
CA GLU A 18 1.78 -12.24 4.41
C GLU A 18 2.28 -13.66 4.24
N LEU A 19 1.38 -14.65 4.16
CA LEU A 19 1.73 -16.05 3.89
C LEU A 19 2.57 -16.20 2.61
N LYS A 20 2.24 -15.41 1.57
CA LYS A 20 2.97 -15.42 0.31
C LYS A 20 4.32 -14.71 0.38
N GLN A 21 4.39 -13.59 1.10
CA GLN A 21 5.56 -12.69 1.07
C GLN A 21 6.54 -12.92 2.21
N TYR A 22 6.10 -13.49 3.32
CA TYR A 22 6.96 -13.79 4.47
C TYR A 22 8.19 -14.62 4.08
N LYS A 23 8.00 -15.64 3.21
CA LYS A 23 9.08 -16.50 2.70
C LYS A 23 10.13 -15.75 1.86
N GLN A 24 9.79 -14.54 1.41
CA GLN A 24 10.67 -13.65 0.65
C GLN A 24 11.32 -12.57 1.53
N GLY A 25 11.16 -12.69 2.86
CA GLY A 25 11.66 -11.68 3.80
C GLY A 25 10.93 -10.34 3.69
N ILE A 26 9.66 -10.34 3.30
CA ILE A 26 8.88 -9.12 3.16
C ILE A 26 7.79 -9.10 4.23
N LYS A 27 7.85 -8.12 5.11
CA LYS A 27 6.79 -7.85 6.08
C LYS A 27 5.64 -7.13 5.42
N VAL A 28 4.42 -7.52 5.76
CA VAL A 28 3.19 -6.88 5.29
C VAL A 28 2.62 -5.96 6.36
N LEU A 29 2.28 -4.73 6.00
CA LEU A 29 1.56 -3.78 6.85
C LEU A 29 0.20 -3.45 6.25
N SER A 30 -0.80 -3.27 7.13
CA SER A 30 -2.15 -2.79 6.78
C SER A 30 -2.50 -1.54 7.53
N LEU A 31 -3.02 -0.53 6.83
CA LEU A 31 -3.52 0.71 7.40
C LEU A 31 -5.05 0.70 7.46
N PHE A 32 -5.58 1.10 8.59
CA PHE A 32 -7.01 1.37 8.78
C PHE A 32 -7.23 2.85 9.07
N PHE A 33 -8.02 3.51 8.23
CA PHE A 33 -8.46 4.88 8.48
C PHE A 33 -9.84 4.85 9.14
N ILE A 34 -9.94 5.36 10.37
CA ILE A 34 -11.16 5.36 11.18
C ILE A 34 -11.77 6.76 11.26
N ASP A 35 -13.05 6.82 11.59
CA ASP A 35 -13.82 8.06 11.72
C ASP A 35 -13.55 8.81 13.02
N ARG A 36 -13.41 8.07 14.13
CA ARG A 36 -13.19 8.61 15.50
C ARG A 36 -12.26 7.73 16.29
N VAL A 37 -11.37 8.35 17.06
CA VAL A 37 -10.44 7.63 17.94
C VAL A 37 -11.19 6.78 18.97
N ALA A 38 -12.28 7.29 19.54
CA ALA A 38 -13.12 6.56 20.49
C ALA A 38 -13.69 5.24 19.95
N ASN A 39 -13.85 5.09 18.63
CA ASN A 39 -14.25 3.82 18.02
C ASN A 39 -13.18 2.75 18.07
N TYR A 40 -11.93 3.14 18.26
CA TYR A 40 -10.80 2.22 18.41
C TYR A 40 -10.34 2.11 19.88
N ARG A 41 -10.14 3.25 20.55
CA ARG A 41 -9.73 3.34 21.95
C ARG A 41 -10.43 4.53 22.61
N TYR A 42 -10.97 4.34 23.80
CA TYR A 42 -11.48 5.40 24.65
C TYR A 42 -11.00 5.21 26.09
N TYR A 43 -11.21 6.19 26.94
CA TYR A 43 -10.84 6.12 28.34
C TYR A 43 -12.11 6.17 29.20
N ASP A 44 -12.16 5.33 30.22
CA ASP A 44 -13.24 5.35 31.21
C ASP A 44 -13.14 6.56 32.16
N ASP A 45 -14.09 6.70 33.08
CA ASP A 45 -14.15 7.81 34.03
C ASP A 45 -12.92 7.84 34.98
N ASN A 46 -12.21 6.72 35.15
CA ASN A 46 -10.99 6.58 35.94
C ASN A 46 -9.72 6.85 35.11
N GLY A 47 -9.85 7.12 33.81
CA GLY A 47 -8.73 7.33 32.90
C GLY A 47 -8.07 6.05 32.38
N ASN A 48 -8.67 4.88 32.58
CA ASN A 48 -8.14 3.63 32.07
C ASN A 48 -8.49 3.45 30.59
N PRO A 49 -7.52 2.99 29.74
CA PRO A 49 -7.78 2.76 28.33
C PRO A 49 -8.74 1.57 28.11
N GLN A 50 -9.74 1.78 27.31
CA GLN A 50 -10.75 0.78 26.94
C GLN A 50 -10.76 0.59 25.43
N LYS A 51 -10.98 -0.66 24.98
CA LYS A 51 -11.08 -0.99 23.55
C LYS A 51 -12.42 -0.55 22.99
N GLY A 52 -12.37 0.29 21.95
CA GLY A 52 -13.57 0.66 21.20
C GLY A 52 -14.05 -0.48 20.29
N LYS A 53 -15.24 -0.32 19.73
CA LYS A 53 -15.91 -1.35 18.91
C LYS A 53 -15.09 -1.82 17.71
N ILE A 54 -14.30 -0.94 17.08
CA ILE A 54 -13.46 -1.30 15.93
C ILE A 54 -12.31 -2.22 16.36
N ALA A 55 -11.66 -1.94 17.49
CA ALA A 55 -10.60 -2.80 18.02
C ALA A 55 -11.16 -4.18 18.40
N GLN A 56 -12.31 -4.24 19.07
CA GLN A 56 -12.99 -5.49 19.44
C GLN A 56 -13.35 -6.32 18.18
N TRP A 57 -13.97 -5.70 17.17
CA TRP A 57 -14.29 -6.39 15.91
C TRP A 57 -13.04 -6.89 15.19
N PHE A 58 -11.97 -6.09 15.20
CA PHE A 58 -10.71 -6.51 14.59
C PHE A 58 -10.15 -7.76 15.29
N GLU A 59 -10.09 -7.77 16.61
CA GLU A 59 -9.56 -8.90 17.39
C GLU A 59 -10.38 -10.18 17.18
N GLU A 60 -11.72 -10.08 17.20
CA GLU A 60 -12.61 -11.20 16.90
C GLU A 60 -12.36 -11.75 15.48
N VAL A 61 -12.26 -10.88 14.50
CA VAL A 61 -12.03 -11.25 13.11
C VAL A 61 -10.63 -11.85 12.94
N TYR A 62 -9.61 -11.22 13.51
CA TYR A 62 -8.25 -11.72 13.43
C TYR A 62 -8.14 -13.13 14.03
N LEU A 63 -8.70 -13.34 15.22
CA LEU A 63 -8.75 -14.64 15.89
C LEU A 63 -9.45 -15.69 15.03
N LYS A 64 -10.59 -15.34 14.43
CA LYS A 64 -11.34 -16.22 13.51
C LYS A 64 -10.51 -16.66 12.32
N TYR A 65 -9.74 -15.75 11.72
CA TYR A 65 -9.00 -16.02 10.50
C TYR A 65 -7.66 -16.72 10.75
N ILE A 66 -6.88 -16.28 11.74
CA ILE A 66 -5.56 -16.89 12.02
C ILE A 66 -5.67 -18.35 12.47
N ASN A 67 -6.82 -18.76 13.02
CA ASN A 67 -7.11 -20.14 13.39
C ASN A 67 -7.57 -21.04 12.22
N LYS A 68 -7.77 -20.49 11.02
CA LYS A 68 -8.09 -21.32 9.85
C LYS A 68 -6.88 -22.13 9.42
N SER A 69 -7.12 -23.37 9.00
CA SER A 69 -6.07 -24.33 8.59
C SER A 69 -5.08 -23.74 7.58
N GLN A 70 -5.57 -22.93 6.64
CA GLN A 70 -4.73 -22.27 5.62
C GLN A 70 -3.71 -21.28 6.17
N PHE A 71 -3.88 -20.77 7.41
CA PHE A 71 -2.98 -19.82 8.06
C PHE A 71 -2.21 -20.43 9.23
N LYS A 72 -2.23 -21.77 9.37
CA LYS A 72 -1.53 -22.49 10.45
C LYS A 72 -0.05 -22.10 10.52
N GLU A 73 0.63 -22.04 9.37
CA GLU A 73 2.04 -21.65 9.27
C GLU A 73 2.28 -20.25 9.89
N LEU A 74 1.46 -19.25 9.54
CA LEU A 74 1.57 -17.91 10.12
C LEU A 74 1.28 -17.89 11.61
N LYS A 75 0.31 -18.67 12.07
CA LYS A 75 0.00 -18.78 13.49
C LYS A 75 1.19 -19.32 14.27
N GLU A 76 1.86 -20.36 13.78
CA GLU A 76 3.03 -20.96 14.40
C GLU A 76 4.23 -20.00 14.44
N ILE A 77 4.38 -19.16 13.42
CA ILE A 77 5.45 -18.17 13.33
C ILE A 77 5.21 -16.99 14.27
N PHE A 78 4.01 -16.42 14.27
CA PHE A 78 3.71 -15.16 14.96
C PHE A 78 3.21 -15.35 16.39
N HIS A 79 2.62 -16.48 16.68
CA HIS A 79 1.97 -16.78 17.95
C HIS A 79 2.46 -18.12 18.49
N LYS A 80 3.76 -18.21 18.77
CA LYS A 80 4.39 -19.41 19.36
C LYS A 80 3.80 -19.79 20.72
N GLU A 81 3.31 -18.79 21.44
CA GLU A 81 2.59 -18.98 22.69
C GLU A 81 1.11 -19.28 22.41
N GLU A 82 0.46 -20.06 23.26
CA GLU A 82 -0.95 -20.42 23.11
C GLU A 82 -1.90 -19.22 23.05
N LYS A 83 -1.50 -18.09 23.70
CA LYS A 83 -2.32 -16.89 23.77
C LYS A 83 -1.81 -15.78 22.84
N ILE A 84 -2.70 -15.35 21.94
CA ILE A 84 -2.42 -14.24 21.02
C ILE A 84 -2.35 -12.93 21.79
N ASN A 85 -1.23 -12.22 21.68
CA ASN A 85 -1.11 -10.87 22.22
C ASN A 85 -1.57 -9.84 21.18
N PHE A 86 -2.82 -9.41 21.29
CA PHE A 86 -3.43 -8.45 20.36
C PHE A 86 -2.77 -7.09 20.43
N ASP A 87 -2.40 -6.63 21.63
CA ASP A 87 -1.85 -5.28 21.85
C ASP A 87 -0.50 -5.09 21.12
N LYS A 88 0.20 -6.19 20.83
CA LYS A 88 1.39 -6.20 19.98
C LYS A 88 1.09 -6.35 18.50
N THR A 89 -0.04 -6.97 18.11
CA THR A 89 -0.38 -7.25 16.71
C THR A 89 -0.94 -6.03 15.99
N HIS A 90 -1.69 -5.19 16.71
CA HIS A 90 -2.27 -3.97 16.16
C HIS A 90 -2.16 -2.82 17.14
N ASN A 91 -2.01 -1.61 16.63
CA ASN A 91 -2.06 -0.42 17.47
C ASN A 91 -2.57 0.81 16.70
N GLY A 92 -2.94 1.85 17.45
CA GLY A 92 -3.45 3.10 16.90
C GLY A 92 -2.38 4.16 16.81
N TYR A 93 -2.31 4.86 15.66
CA TYR A 93 -1.58 6.08 15.48
C TYR A 93 -2.56 7.25 15.40
N PHE A 94 -2.55 8.10 16.40
CA PHE A 94 -3.45 9.24 16.49
C PHE A 94 -2.65 10.53 16.68
N SER A 95 -3.15 11.64 16.11
CA SER A 95 -2.50 12.93 16.28
C SER A 95 -2.57 13.38 17.74
N GLN A 96 -1.42 13.76 18.27
CA GLN A 96 -1.30 14.34 19.61
C GLN A 96 -1.48 15.87 19.56
N ASP A 97 -2.01 16.46 20.63
CA ASP A 97 -2.02 17.90 20.81
C ASP A 97 -0.61 18.42 21.19
N LYS A 98 -0.47 19.76 21.33
CA LYS A 98 0.82 20.38 21.73
C LYS A 98 1.32 19.94 23.13
N LYS A 99 0.48 19.24 23.92
CA LYS A 99 0.80 18.70 25.24
C LYS A 99 0.99 17.17 25.22
N GLY A 100 1.07 16.56 24.01
CA GLY A 100 1.24 15.12 23.87
C GLY A 100 -0.04 14.29 24.03
N ARG A 101 -1.20 14.91 24.29
CA ARG A 101 -2.46 14.18 24.47
C ARG A 101 -3.04 13.79 23.12
N LEU A 102 -3.54 12.58 23.02
CA LEU A 102 -4.28 12.14 21.83
C LEU A 102 -5.48 13.07 21.61
N LYS A 103 -5.61 13.64 20.43
CA LYS A 103 -6.75 14.48 20.07
C LYS A 103 -7.99 13.60 20.13
N ASP A 104 -8.92 13.89 21.00
CA ASP A 104 -10.15 13.22 21.40
C ASP A 104 -10.07 12.23 22.59
N THR A 105 -8.92 12.04 23.26
CA THR A 105 -8.85 11.18 24.44
C THR A 105 -8.00 11.80 25.55
N LYS A 106 -8.45 11.67 26.80
CA LYS A 106 -7.69 12.05 27.99
C LYS A 106 -6.89 10.83 28.45
N GLY A 107 -5.61 10.77 28.17
CA GLY A 107 -4.73 9.74 28.74
C GLY A 107 -3.46 9.52 27.92
N GLU A 108 -2.35 9.43 28.62
CA GLU A 108 -1.04 9.04 28.10
C GLU A 108 -0.70 7.70 28.74
N SER A 109 -0.51 6.65 27.92
CA SER A 109 0.15 5.44 28.38
C SER A 109 1.58 5.40 27.80
N GLU A 110 2.54 4.82 28.53
CA GLU A 110 3.91 4.62 28.04
C GLU A 110 3.92 3.81 26.74
N ASP A 111 3.02 2.86 26.59
CA ASP A 111 2.84 2.06 25.37
C ASP A 111 2.47 2.88 24.14
N ASP A 112 1.74 4.00 24.30
CA ASP A 112 1.36 4.88 23.21
C ASP A 112 2.56 5.68 22.68
N LEU A 113 3.49 6.09 23.55
CA LEU A 113 4.71 6.79 23.18
C LEU A 113 5.69 5.86 22.44
N ASP A 114 5.80 4.61 22.89
CA ASP A 114 6.64 3.58 22.25
C ASP A 114 6.12 3.24 20.85
N THR A 115 4.80 3.08 20.72
CA THR A 115 4.15 2.83 19.42
C THR A 115 4.29 4.01 18.48
N TYR A 116 4.16 5.24 18.96
CA TYR A 116 4.40 6.44 18.18
C TYR A 116 5.86 6.48 17.67
N GLY A 117 6.81 6.19 18.54
CA GLY A 117 8.23 6.10 18.21
C GLY A 117 8.48 5.07 17.10
N LEU A 118 7.93 3.88 17.25
CA LEU A 118 8.05 2.78 16.30
C LEU A 118 7.46 3.13 14.92
N ILE A 119 6.24 3.67 14.89
CA ILE A 119 5.55 3.97 13.63
C ILE A 119 6.22 5.15 12.90
N MET A 120 6.63 6.19 13.62
CA MET A 120 7.09 7.45 13.03
C MET A 120 8.60 7.56 12.86
N LYS A 121 9.36 7.08 13.82
CA LYS A 121 10.81 7.32 13.88
C LYS A 121 11.63 6.09 13.48
N ASP A 122 11.19 4.90 13.90
CA ASP A 122 11.94 3.65 13.71
C ASP A 122 11.30 2.79 12.62
N LYS A 123 11.34 3.28 11.39
CA LYS A 123 10.75 2.61 10.23
C LYS A 123 11.40 1.25 9.94
N GLU A 124 12.69 1.10 10.19
CA GLU A 124 13.42 -0.15 9.97
C GLU A 124 12.94 -1.22 10.95
N ARG A 125 12.83 -0.88 12.23
CA ARG A 125 12.27 -1.79 13.24
C ARG A 125 10.82 -2.17 12.96
N LEU A 126 10.03 -1.24 12.39
CA LEU A 126 8.66 -1.54 11.97
C LEU A 126 8.64 -2.53 10.79
N LEU A 127 9.64 -2.49 9.91
CA LEU A 127 9.77 -3.39 8.76
C LEU A 127 10.35 -4.76 9.12
N ASP A 128 10.96 -4.90 10.29
CA ASP A 128 11.47 -6.19 10.76
C ASP A 128 10.33 -7.21 10.88
N THR A 129 10.50 -8.39 10.26
CA THR A 129 9.53 -9.48 10.33
C THR A 129 9.33 -10.01 11.74
N GLY A 130 10.35 -9.90 12.61
CA GLY A 130 10.27 -10.24 14.03
C GLY A 130 9.40 -9.28 14.86
N ASN A 131 9.20 -8.05 14.40
CA ASN A 131 8.32 -7.11 15.08
C ASN A 131 6.86 -7.53 14.87
N PRO A 132 6.04 -7.71 15.93
CA PRO A 132 4.68 -8.23 15.84
C PRO A 132 3.66 -7.24 15.28
N LEU A 133 3.92 -5.92 15.29
CA LEU A 133 2.98 -4.91 14.81
C LEU A 133 2.80 -5.04 13.30
N ARG A 134 1.56 -5.27 12.85
CA ARG A 134 1.17 -5.48 11.44
C ARG A 134 0.01 -4.62 11.00
N PHE A 135 -0.86 -4.24 11.92
CA PHE A 135 -2.06 -3.46 11.63
C PHE A 135 -2.01 -2.14 12.36
N ILE A 136 -2.12 -1.05 11.60
CA ILE A 136 -2.02 0.32 12.13
C ILE A 136 -3.36 1.01 11.91
N PHE A 137 -3.94 1.54 12.97
CA PHE A 137 -5.17 2.33 12.92
C PHE A 137 -4.85 3.82 13.00
N SER A 138 -5.49 4.63 12.18
CA SER A 138 -5.30 6.09 12.18
C SER A 138 -6.64 6.82 11.99
N HIS A 139 -6.86 7.89 12.71
CA HIS A 139 -8.06 8.74 12.60
C HIS A 139 -7.91 9.81 11.52
N SER A 140 -6.78 10.41 11.42
CA SER A 140 -6.46 11.41 10.41
C SER A 140 -5.38 10.89 9.47
N ALA A 141 -5.21 11.55 8.34
CA ALA A 141 -4.05 11.25 7.53
C ALA A 141 -2.79 11.29 8.41
N LEU A 142 -2.04 10.21 8.40
CA LEU A 142 -0.71 10.15 9.02
C LEU A 142 0.04 11.42 8.60
N ARG A 143 0.84 12.01 9.51
CA ARG A 143 1.53 13.29 9.25
C ARG A 143 2.18 13.30 7.88
N GLU A 144 2.15 14.44 7.21
CA GLU A 144 2.91 14.65 5.98
C GLU A 144 4.35 14.14 6.17
N GLY A 145 4.85 13.42 5.17
CA GLY A 145 6.18 12.80 5.25
C GLY A 145 6.23 11.39 5.87
N TRP A 146 5.16 10.87 6.48
CA TRP A 146 5.16 9.46 6.85
C TRP A 146 5.07 8.59 5.60
N ASP A 147 6.06 7.75 5.44
CA ASP A 147 6.21 6.81 4.34
C ASP A 147 6.75 5.49 4.84
N ASN A 148 6.02 4.41 4.60
CA ASN A 148 6.52 3.06 4.84
C ASN A 148 6.32 2.25 3.57
N PRO A 149 7.37 1.62 3.04
CA PRO A 149 7.31 0.93 1.75
C PRO A 149 6.43 -0.32 1.75
N ASN A 150 6.21 -0.94 2.89
CA ASN A 150 5.54 -2.23 2.99
C ASN A 150 4.06 -2.13 3.39
N VAL A 151 3.43 -1.00 3.11
CA VAL A 151 1.97 -0.86 3.25
C VAL A 151 1.31 -1.46 2.02
N PHE A 152 0.70 -2.62 2.18
CA PHE A 152 0.08 -3.37 1.09
C PHE A 152 -1.46 -3.37 1.12
N GLN A 153 -2.06 -3.02 2.25
CA GLN A 153 -3.49 -2.87 2.39
C GLN A 153 -3.84 -1.54 3.01
N ILE A 154 -4.89 -0.93 2.49
CA ILE A 154 -5.54 0.25 3.05
C ILE A 154 -7.03 -0.07 3.21
N CYS A 155 -7.53 0.09 4.42
CA CYS A 155 -8.94 -0.04 4.74
C CYS A 155 -9.48 1.31 5.21
N THR A 156 -10.48 1.85 4.53
CA THR A 156 -11.14 3.10 4.92
C THR A 156 -12.47 2.80 5.56
N LEU A 157 -12.51 2.93 6.90
CA LEU A 157 -13.73 2.79 7.70
C LEU A 157 -14.43 4.13 7.91
N SER A 158 -13.82 5.23 7.46
CA SER A 158 -14.39 6.58 7.45
C SER A 158 -14.82 6.97 6.04
N GLU A 159 -15.88 7.77 5.93
CA GLU A 159 -16.25 8.39 4.67
C GLU A 159 -15.34 9.59 4.38
N ALA A 160 -14.38 9.44 3.50
CA ALA A 160 -13.60 10.56 3.00
C ALA A 160 -14.39 11.30 1.92
N LYS A 161 -14.81 12.53 2.22
CA LYS A 161 -15.56 13.37 1.29
C LYS A 161 -14.68 14.07 0.26
N SER A 162 -13.38 14.21 0.52
CA SER A 162 -12.43 14.94 -0.32
C SER A 162 -11.54 13.99 -1.13
N ASP A 163 -11.44 14.22 -2.43
CA ASP A 163 -10.57 13.46 -3.32
C ASP A 163 -9.09 13.66 -2.99
N ILE A 164 -8.72 14.84 -2.50
CA ILE A 164 -7.35 15.11 -2.00
C ILE A 164 -7.03 14.15 -0.85
N LYS A 165 -7.95 13.98 0.12
CA LYS A 165 -7.76 13.06 1.24
C LYS A 165 -7.63 11.62 0.76
N LYS A 166 -8.48 11.19 -0.18
CA LYS A 166 -8.40 9.85 -0.78
C LYS A 166 -7.07 9.60 -1.48
N ARG A 167 -6.55 10.60 -2.24
CA ARG A 167 -5.22 10.53 -2.87
C ARG A 167 -4.12 10.38 -1.84
N GLN A 168 -4.15 11.15 -0.75
CA GLN A 168 -3.18 11.06 0.34
C GLN A 168 -3.20 9.69 1.02
N GLU A 169 -4.38 9.14 1.29
CA GLU A 169 -4.54 7.83 1.91
C GLU A 169 -4.01 6.71 1.00
N ILE A 170 -4.42 6.68 -0.28
CA ILE A 170 -3.94 5.69 -1.26
C ILE A 170 -2.44 5.83 -1.51
N GLY A 171 -1.94 7.06 -1.61
CA GLY A 171 -0.52 7.35 -1.82
C GLY A 171 0.41 6.74 -0.78
N ARG A 172 -0.10 6.44 0.42
CA ARG A 172 0.67 5.75 1.47
C ARG A 172 1.07 4.32 1.08
N GLY A 173 0.28 3.66 0.27
CA GLY A 173 0.54 2.28 -0.19
C GLY A 173 1.17 2.18 -1.57
N LEU A 174 1.47 3.28 -2.24
CA LEU A 174 2.03 3.29 -3.60
C LEU A 174 3.56 3.39 -3.59
N ARG A 175 4.22 2.53 -2.81
CA ARG A 175 5.68 2.47 -2.74
C ARG A 175 6.19 1.08 -3.07
N LEU A 176 7.43 1.04 -3.57
CA LEU A 176 8.12 -0.24 -3.79
C LEU A 176 8.40 -0.91 -2.45
N ALA A 177 8.07 -2.18 -2.36
CA ALA A 177 8.34 -3.00 -1.20
C ALA A 177 9.84 -3.15 -0.94
N VAL A 178 10.20 -3.31 0.33
CA VAL A 178 11.58 -3.53 0.78
C VAL A 178 11.63 -4.85 1.55
N ASN A 179 12.64 -5.68 1.28
CA ASN A 179 12.90 -6.91 2.00
C ASN A 179 13.73 -6.66 3.27
N GLN A 180 14.04 -7.72 4.01
CA GLN A 180 14.83 -7.63 5.25
C GLN A 180 16.28 -7.15 5.02
N ASP A 181 16.83 -7.29 3.82
CA ASP A 181 18.16 -6.81 3.46
C ASP A 181 18.18 -5.32 3.07
N GLY A 182 17.04 -4.63 3.13
CA GLY A 182 16.90 -3.24 2.72
C GLY A 182 16.76 -3.01 1.22
N ASN A 183 16.68 -4.08 0.42
CA ASN A 183 16.59 -3.99 -1.04
C ASN A 183 15.16 -3.69 -1.50
N ARG A 184 15.00 -2.74 -2.42
CA ARG A 184 13.73 -2.44 -3.08
C ARG A 184 13.41 -3.50 -4.12
N LEU A 185 12.17 -3.95 -4.13
CA LEU A 185 11.68 -5.00 -5.00
C LEU A 185 10.81 -4.41 -6.11
N TYR A 186 11.16 -4.71 -7.37
CA TYR A 186 10.47 -4.17 -8.54
C TYR A 186 9.41 -5.14 -9.12
N ASP A 187 9.22 -6.31 -8.50
CA ASP A 187 8.24 -7.29 -8.97
C ASP A 187 6.81 -6.73 -8.83
N ARG A 188 6.10 -6.65 -9.95
CA ARG A 188 4.70 -6.22 -10.03
C ARG A 188 3.73 -7.12 -9.26
N ASN A 189 4.09 -8.38 -9.02
CA ASN A 189 3.26 -9.31 -8.25
C ASN A 189 3.37 -9.06 -6.75
N ILE A 190 4.49 -8.52 -6.30
CA ILE A 190 4.72 -8.09 -4.92
C ILE A 190 4.04 -6.73 -4.69
N ASN A 191 4.33 -5.75 -5.54
CA ASN A 191 3.90 -4.36 -5.42
C ASN A 191 2.43 -4.17 -5.85
N LYS A 192 1.51 -4.84 -5.14
CA LYS A 192 0.06 -4.71 -5.35
C LYS A 192 -0.59 -4.15 -4.10
N LEU A 193 -1.10 -2.94 -4.19
CA LEU A 193 -1.92 -2.35 -3.15
C LEU A 193 -3.34 -2.89 -3.22
N THR A 194 -3.87 -3.32 -2.07
CA THR A 194 -5.29 -3.68 -1.91
C THR A 194 -5.99 -2.57 -1.14
N VAL A 195 -7.03 -1.99 -1.71
CA VAL A 195 -7.87 -0.99 -1.05
C VAL A 195 -9.22 -1.61 -0.74
N VAL A 196 -9.59 -1.62 0.53
CA VAL A 196 -10.92 -2.05 1.02
C VAL A 196 -11.66 -0.81 1.48
N ALA A 197 -12.64 -0.38 0.70
CA ALA A 197 -13.31 0.89 0.90
C ALA A 197 -14.78 0.83 0.51
N ASN A 198 -15.50 1.93 0.68
CA ASN A 198 -16.88 2.10 0.19
C ASN A 198 -16.91 2.37 -1.32
N GLU A 199 -18.09 2.47 -1.90
CA GLU A 199 -18.29 2.67 -3.35
C GLU A 199 -17.68 3.97 -3.88
N SER A 200 -17.64 5.02 -3.06
CA SER A 200 -17.04 6.29 -3.47
C SER A 200 -15.54 6.18 -3.73
N TYR A 201 -14.86 5.28 -3.04
CA TYR A 201 -13.45 4.99 -3.28
C TYR A 201 -13.20 4.16 -4.53
N GLU A 202 -14.11 3.26 -4.89
CA GLU A 202 -13.98 2.46 -6.12
C GLU A 202 -13.98 3.37 -7.35
N THR A 203 -14.95 4.28 -7.42
CA THR A 203 -15.05 5.26 -8.50
C THR A 203 -13.80 6.14 -8.54
N PHE A 204 -13.35 6.64 -7.40
CA PHE A 204 -12.16 7.45 -7.29
C PHE A 204 -10.89 6.68 -7.72
N ALA A 205 -10.72 5.42 -7.30
CA ALA A 205 -9.56 4.62 -7.67
C ALA A 205 -9.50 4.36 -9.19
N LYS A 206 -10.66 4.15 -9.83
CA LYS A 206 -10.75 4.04 -11.29
C LYS A 206 -10.35 5.35 -11.98
N GLN A 207 -10.86 6.49 -11.51
CA GLN A 207 -10.50 7.80 -12.04
C GLN A 207 -9.00 8.10 -11.90
N LEU A 208 -8.43 7.84 -10.72
CA LEU A 208 -7.00 8.01 -10.48
C LEU A 208 -6.14 7.16 -11.40
N GLN A 209 -6.56 5.92 -11.69
CA GLN A 209 -5.84 5.08 -12.64
C GLN A 209 -5.91 5.65 -14.05
N THR A 210 -7.09 6.10 -14.49
CA THR A 210 -7.26 6.71 -15.82
C THR A 210 -6.37 7.96 -15.96
N GLU A 211 -6.28 8.79 -14.93
CA GLU A 211 -5.38 9.96 -14.93
C GLU A 211 -3.91 9.53 -15.05
N ILE A 212 -3.47 8.54 -14.28
CA ILE A 212 -2.09 8.02 -14.35
C ILE A 212 -1.81 7.40 -15.73
N GLU A 213 -2.79 6.71 -16.33
CA GLU A 213 -2.67 6.17 -17.68
C GLU A 213 -2.46 7.29 -18.72
N GLN A 214 -3.21 8.37 -18.60
CA GLN A 214 -3.10 9.53 -19.50
C GLN A 214 -1.77 10.27 -19.32
N ASP A 215 -1.34 10.46 -18.08
CA ASP A 215 -0.12 11.21 -17.76
C ASP A 215 1.16 10.43 -18.06
N CYS A 216 1.15 9.12 -17.85
CA CYS A 216 2.34 8.28 -17.93
C CYS A 216 2.38 7.38 -19.17
N GLY A 217 1.33 7.34 -19.96
CA GLY A 217 1.21 6.46 -21.15
C GLY A 217 1.23 4.95 -20.80
N VAL A 218 0.93 4.58 -19.56
CA VAL A 218 0.94 3.21 -19.07
C VAL A 218 -0.48 2.67 -19.01
N ASN A 219 -0.77 1.61 -19.73
CA ASN A 219 -2.09 0.97 -19.69
C ASN A 219 -2.27 0.17 -18.38
N PHE A 220 -3.29 0.53 -17.59
CA PHE A 220 -3.71 -0.14 -16.36
C PHE A 220 -5.00 -0.95 -16.53
N GLU A 221 -5.54 -1.07 -17.74
CA GLU A 221 -6.80 -1.77 -18.00
C GLU A 221 -6.81 -3.17 -17.36
N GLY A 222 -7.86 -3.46 -16.59
CA GLY A 222 -8.03 -4.72 -15.87
C GLY A 222 -7.12 -4.92 -14.63
N ARG A 223 -6.32 -3.93 -14.23
CA ARG A 223 -5.44 -4.04 -13.03
C ARG A 223 -6.15 -3.72 -11.72
N ILE A 224 -7.16 -2.84 -11.72
CA ILE A 224 -8.05 -2.72 -10.55
C ILE A 224 -9.10 -3.83 -10.62
N LYS A 225 -9.08 -4.70 -9.62
CA LYS A 225 -10.10 -5.72 -9.45
C LYS A 225 -10.95 -5.36 -8.24
N ASN A 226 -12.26 -5.26 -8.45
CA ASN A 226 -13.18 -5.15 -7.33
C ASN A 226 -13.20 -6.48 -6.57
N LYS A 227 -12.71 -6.49 -5.33
CA LYS A 227 -12.71 -7.68 -4.48
C LYS A 227 -14.12 -8.08 -4.00
N ARG A 228 -15.13 -7.24 -4.22
CA ARG A 228 -16.54 -7.61 -4.01
C ARG A 228 -17.05 -8.53 -5.12
N GLU A 229 -16.57 -8.36 -6.35
CA GLU A 229 -16.90 -9.23 -7.46
C GLU A 229 -16.17 -10.56 -7.29
N ARG A 230 -16.82 -11.50 -6.64
CA ARG A 230 -16.40 -12.90 -6.71
C ARG A 230 -16.83 -13.42 -8.09
N VAL A 231 -15.92 -13.41 -9.05
CA VAL A 231 -16.11 -14.23 -10.25
C VAL A 231 -16.04 -15.68 -9.79
N SER A 232 -17.19 -16.28 -9.58
CA SER A 232 -17.29 -17.72 -9.36
C SER A 232 -16.98 -18.40 -10.68
N ILE A 233 -15.72 -18.72 -10.90
CA ILE A 233 -15.32 -19.54 -12.04
C ILE A 233 -15.80 -20.94 -11.73
N LYS A 234 -16.88 -21.36 -12.41
CA LYS A 234 -17.32 -22.75 -12.42
C LYS A 234 -16.69 -23.43 -13.60
N TYR A 235 -16.11 -24.59 -13.37
CA TYR A 235 -15.67 -25.44 -14.48
C TYR A 235 -16.88 -25.76 -15.38
N ARG A 236 -16.71 -25.60 -16.70
CA ARG A 236 -17.72 -26.06 -17.64
C ARG A 236 -17.80 -27.59 -17.52
N LYS A 237 -18.98 -28.11 -17.29
CA LYS A 237 -19.17 -29.58 -17.25
C LYS A 237 -18.63 -30.19 -18.55
N GLY A 238 -17.80 -31.24 -18.43
CA GLY A 238 -17.22 -31.93 -19.57
C GLY A 238 -16.01 -31.25 -20.21
N PHE A 239 -15.42 -30.21 -19.61
CA PHE A 239 -14.21 -29.55 -20.12
C PHE A 239 -13.03 -30.52 -20.27
N GLU A 240 -12.97 -31.56 -19.42
CA GLU A 240 -11.94 -32.58 -19.41
C GLU A 240 -11.97 -33.45 -20.70
N ALA A 241 -13.11 -33.53 -21.35
CA ALA A 241 -13.28 -34.24 -22.63
C ALA A 241 -13.23 -33.30 -23.85
N ASP A 242 -13.08 -31.99 -23.68
CA ASP A 242 -13.01 -31.04 -24.77
C ASP A 242 -11.70 -31.24 -25.54
N PRO A 243 -11.75 -31.50 -26.86
CA PRO A 243 -10.56 -31.73 -27.70
C PRO A 243 -9.55 -30.58 -27.65
N LYS A 244 -10.01 -29.35 -27.56
CA LYS A 244 -9.14 -28.15 -27.47
C LYS A 244 -8.43 -28.10 -26.09
N PHE A 245 -9.14 -28.46 -25.04
CA PHE A 245 -8.53 -28.56 -23.70
C PHE A 245 -7.49 -29.66 -23.67
N LEU A 246 -7.79 -30.84 -24.23
CA LEU A 246 -6.86 -31.98 -24.28
C LEU A 246 -5.61 -31.64 -25.09
N GLU A 247 -5.75 -30.92 -26.20
CA GLU A 247 -4.59 -30.46 -26.99
C GLU A 247 -3.67 -29.53 -26.19
N ILE A 248 -4.25 -28.54 -25.52
CA ILE A 248 -3.49 -27.61 -24.66
C ILE A 248 -2.87 -28.38 -23.49
N TRP A 249 -3.66 -29.25 -22.85
CA TRP A 249 -3.20 -30.04 -21.72
C TRP A 249 -2.03 -30.93 -22.07
N LYS A 250 -2.05 -31.59 -23.23
CA LYS A 250 -0.91 -32.36 -23.73
C LYS A 250 0.36 -31.54 -23.86
N LYS A 251 0.25 -30.28 -24.27
CA LYS A 251 1.42 -29.38 -24.41
C LYS A 251 1.99 -28.91 -23.08
N ILE A 252 1.14 -28.67 -22.05
CA ILE A 252 1.57 -28.05 -20.78
C ILE A 252 1.79 -29.06 -19.63
N ARG A 253 1.27 -30.27 -19.74
CA ARG A 253 1.37 -31.29 -18.66
C ARG A 253 2.80 -31.78 -18.40
N HIS A 254 3.69 -31.64 -19.39
CA HIS A 254 5.08 -32.03 -19.23
C HIS A 254 5.86 -30.94 -18.51
N LYS A 255 6.58 -31.35 -17.46
CA LYS A 255 7.49 -30.45 -16.77
C LYS A 255 8.67 -30.21 -17.71
N THR A 256 8.74 -29.00 -18.28
CA THR A 256 9.85 -28.60 -19.17
C THR A 256 10.86 -27.79 -18.37
N CYS A 257 12.14 -28.17 -18.48
CA CYS A 257 13.27 -27.35 -18.07
C CYS A 257 13.99 -26.88 -19.32
N TYR A 258 14.34 -25.62 -19.39
CA TYR A 258 15.20 -25.10 -20.44
C TYR A 258 16.42 -24.44 -19.81
N SER A 259 17.57 -24.62 -20.43
CA SER A 259 18.78 -23.88 -20.11
C SER A 259 18.96 -22.77 -21.14
N VAL A 260 19.35 -21.60 -20.66
CA VAL A 260 19.71 -20.49 -21.55
C VAL A 260 21.24 -20.42 -21.56
N GLU A 261 21.83 -20.75 -22.70
CA GLU A 261 23.25 -20.55 -22.93
C GLU A 261 23.44 -19.17 -23.57
N TYR A 262 24.28 -18.36 -22.96
CA TYR A 262 24.64 -17.05 -23.50
C TYR A 262 26.16 -16.84 -23.42
N SER A 263 26.69 -16.17 -24.40
CA SER A 263 28.06 -15.69 -24.37
C SER A 263 28.08 -14.23 -23.92
N THR A 264 28.84 -13.94 -22.88
CA THR A 264 29.01 -12.58 -22.37
C THR A 264 29.54 -11.63 -23.45
N ASP A 265 30.45 -12.10 -24.27
CA ASP A 265 31.06 -11.28 -25.35
C ASP A 265 30.02 -10.89 -26.41
N ILE A 266 29.12 -11.85 -26.80
CA ILE A 266 28.04 -11.57 -27.75
C ILE A 266 27.04 -10.59 -27.13
N LEU A 267 26.75 -10.69 -25.83
CA LEU A 267 25.87 -9.76 -25.13
C LEU A 267 26.45 -8.34 -25.09
N ILE A 268 27.75 -8.22 -24.78
CA ILE A 268 28.45 -6.94 -24.77
C ILE A 268 28.44 -6.32 -26.18
N GLU A 269 28.78 -7.08 -27.21
CA GLU A 269 28.79 -6.61 -28.59
C GLU A 269 27.42 -6.11 -29.03
N LYS A 270 26.36 -6.89 -28.77
CA LYS A 270 24.98 -6.48 -29.11
C LYS A 270 24.53 -5.25 -28.31
N SER A 271 24.90 -5.17 -27.03
CA SER A 271 24.55 -4.03 -26.19
C SER A 271 25.26 -2.76 -26.66
N SER A 272 26.56 -2.85 -26.98
CA SER A 272 27.32 -1.71 -27.53
C SER A 272 26.71 -1.20 -28.81
N ARG A 273 26.36 -2.10 -29.76
CA ARG A 273 25.69 -1.71 -31.01
C ARG A 273 24.37 -0.99 -30.80
N ILE A 274 23.59 -1.41 -29.76
CA ILE A 274 22.31 -0.73 -29.43
C ILE A 274 22.59 0.66 -28.87
N ILE A 275 23.58 0.79 -27.98
CA ILE A 275 23.98 2.07 -27.37
C ILE A 275 24.49 3.04 -28.44
N ASP A 276 25.36 2.56 -29.35
CA ASP A 276 25.93 3.38 -30.42
C ASP A 276 24.85 3.90 -31.40
N ASN A 277 23.75 3.17 -31.55
CA ASN A 277 22.62 3.54 -32.41
C ASN A 277 21.52 4.31 -31.67
N LEU A 278 21.68 4.62 -30.39
CA LEU A 278 20.70 5.45 -29.68
C LEU A 278 20.70 6.89 -30.28
N PRO A 279 19.51 7.47 -30.47
CA PRO A 279 19.43 8.85 -30.93
C PRO A 279 20.10 9.76 -29.91
N GLN A 280 20.95 10.69 -30.41
CA GLN A 280 21.55 11.69 -29.54
C GLN A 280 20.46 12.50 -28.85
N THR A 281 20.50 12.53 -27.54
CA THR A 281 19.60 13.37 -26.75
C THR A 281 20.00 14.82 -26.89
N SER A 282 19.03 15.67 -27.18
CA SER A 282 19.28 17.12 -27.19
C SER A 282 19.70 17.56 -25.79
N PRO A 283 20.67 18.47 -25.66
CA PRO A 283 21.04 19.02 -24.38
C PRO A 283 19.81 19.68 -23.72
N PRO A 284 19.69 19.62 -22.37
CA PRO A 284 18.59 20.27 -21.68
C PRO A 284 18.65 21.78 -21.91
N SER A 285 17.50 22.38 -22.21
CA SER A 285 17.39 23.82 -22.35
C SER A 285 16.59 24.40 -21.18
N LEU A 286 17.09 25.45 -20.59
CA LEU A 286 16.43 26.18 -19.49
C LEU A 286 15.83 27.45 -20.04
N ARG A 287 14.52 27.65 -19.89
CA ARG A 287 13.84 28.88 -20.21
C ARG A 287 13.53 29.65 -18.94
N SER A 288 14.12 30.81 -18.77
CA SER A 288 13.87 31.69 -17.65
C SER A 288 13.10 32.93 -18.13
N THR A 289 11.96 33.19 -17.54
CA THR A 289 11.09 34.32 -17.90
C THR A 289 10.93 35.24 -16.70
N LYS A 290 11.28 36.48 -16.86
CA LYS A 290 11.08 37.50 -15.82
C LYS A 290 9.78 38.23 -16.10
N VAL A 291 8.86 38.16 -15.16
CA VAL A 291 7.52 38.79 -15.26
C VAL A 291 7.38 39.84 -14.18
N SER A 292 6.89 41.03 -14.56
CA SER A 292 6.42 42.01 -13.58
C SER A 292 4.93 41.83 -13.35
N ILE A 293 4.53 41.82 -12.09
CA ILE A 293 3.14 41.74 -11.68
C ILE A 293 2.77 43.05 -11.00
N GLN A 294 1.77 43.76 -11.52
CA GLN A 294 1.23 44.98 -10.92
C GLN A 294 -0.22 44.80 -10.53
N MET A 295 -0.56 45.22 -9.33
CA MET A 295 -1.94 45.19 -8.84
C MET A 295 -2.65 46.47 -9.26
N LYS A 296 -3.68 46.37 -10.10
CA LYS A 296 -4.57 47.45 -10.48
C LYS A 296 -5.94 47.29 -9.83
N LYS A 297 -6.71 48.37 -9.78
CA LYS A 297 -8.08 48.34 -9.24
C LYS A 297 -9.01 47.30 -9.92
N GLU A 298 -8.69 46.92 -11.15
CA GLU A 298 -9.46 45.97 -12.00
C GLU A 298 -8.88 44.54 -12.03
N GLY A 299 -7.78 44.26 -11.28
CA GLY A 299 -7.14 42.96 -11.24
C GLY A 299 -5.62 42.97 -11.34
N LEU A 300 -5.05 41.80 -11.62
CA LEU A 300 -3.60 41.61 -11.79
C LEU A 300 -3.21 41.79 -13.26
N GLU A 301 -2.32 42.72 -13.54
CA GLU A 301 -1.68 42.88 -14.85
C GLU A 301 -0.29 42.26 -14.81
N THR A 302 0.01 41.38 -15.77
CA THR A 302 1.31 40.73 -15.90
C THR A 302 1.98 41.14 -17.20
N ASN A 303 3.20 41.66 -17.11
CA ASN A 303 4.00 42.03 -18.27
C ASN A 303 5.29 41.21 -18.31
N LEU A 304 5.58 40.57 -19.45
CA LEU A 304 6.85 39.93 -19.74
C LEU A 304 7.94 40.97 -19.86
N LEU A 305 8.93 40.93 -18.94
CA LEU A 305 10.06 41.89 -18.96
C LEU A 305 11.23 41.35 -19.77
N ASN A 306 11.49 40.05 -19.69
CA ASN A 306 12.59 39.44 -20.41
C ASN A 306 12.41 37.92 -20.50
N GLU A 307 12.85 37.35 -21.61
CA GLU A 307 12.93 35.89 -21.82
C GLU A 307 14.38 35.54 -22.16
N LYS A 308 15.04 34.75 -21.30
CA LYS A 308 16.40 34.30 -21.52
C LYS A 308 16.38 32.78 -21.72
N ARG A 309 16.95 32.31 -22.83
CA ARG A 309 17.10 30.89 -23.14
C ARG A 309 18.58 30.56 -23.05
N GLU A 310 18.92 29.63 -22.15
CA GLU A 310 20.27 29.12 -22.00
C GLU A 310 20.27 27.64 -22.45
N VAL A 311 21.20 27.29 -23.32
CA VAL A 311 21.45 25.89 -23.75
C VAL A 311 22.71 25.47 -23.01
N TYR A 312 22.60 24.39 -22.27
CA TYR A 312 23.75 23.79 -21.60
C TYR A 312 24.40 22.80 -22.57
N ASP A 313 25.57 23.18 -23.09
CA ASP A 313 26.47 22.22 -23.71
C ASP A 313 27.21 21.44 -22.63
N LYS A 314 27.43 20.14 -22.93
CA LYS A 314 28.18 19.25 -22.02
C LYS A 314 29.64 19.56 -22.02
#